data_491dbbdc50ba0d26a5232b20a80269b3
#
_entry.id   491dbbdc50ba0d26a5232b20a80269b3
#
_cell.length_a   1.000
_cell.length_b   1.000
_cell.length_c   1.000
_cell.angle_alpha   90.00
_cell.angle_beta   90.00
_cell.angle_gamma   90.00
#
_symmetry.space_group_name_H-M   'P 1'
#
loop_
_entity.id
_entity.type
_entity.pdbx_description
1 polymer ?
#
loop_
_entity_poly.entity_id
_entity_poly.type
_entity_poly.pdbx_seq_one_letter_code
_entity_poly.pdbx_strand_id
1 'polypeptide(L)'
;MKLSYLLLFMFLIKIPAYAQEPCGTEFGDEMKAQLLEYHQYKQEFGGAGTERVTRFVPLKFHIVGRSNGTGHYRKANLWLLLCELNTKFASTGFYFYLYGSLNYIDNDDYFDMDISSGDEMMYQNNVDGVTNVYIVNNPAGYCGYYTYGPDALTVAKNCNKPGSTTLAHELGHYFSLPHPFNVVGGQKEYVNGSNCDFAGDMFCDTRADFLIYRWSCPYTGNQTDPNGDEYDPDETLFMSYSFDECQDKFSNEQMGAMNYNLTFNRTDLLNHPAPDVAPITEAVQLTSPVDVANNVPHDFIEFRWEPVAGAQYYHLEVTRAPTFGAEPTEIDQLVTETYLT
;
A
#
# COMPACT_ATOMS: atom_id res chain seq x y z
N MET A 1 -27.02 -64.35 8.49
CA MET A 1 -25.95 -63.38 8.15
C MET A 1 -26.50 -61.98 8.31
N LYS A 2 -26.10 -61.28 9.39
CA LYS A 2 -26.44 -59.85 9.59
C LYS A 2 -25.27 -59.01 9.06
N LEU A 3 -25.56 -58.20 8.04
CA LEU A 3 -24.60 -57.26 7.45
C LEU A 3 -24.65 -55.95 8.27
N SER A 4 -23.60 -55.66 9.03
CA SER A 4 -23.45 -54.39 9.72
C SER A 4 -22.77 -53.39 8.80
N TYR A 5 -23.52 -52.33 8.47
CA TYR A 5 -22.94 -51.20 7.75
C TYR A 5 -22.24 -50.25 8.74
N LEU A 6 -20.93 -50.12 8.57
CA LEU A 6 -20.11 -49.13 9.28
C LEU A 6 -20.21 -47.80 8.52
N LEU A 7 -20.97 -46.84 9.04
CA LEU A 7 -21.00 -45.48 8.54
C LEU A 7 -19.75 -44.71 9.03
N LEU A 8 -18.80 -44.51 8.10
CA LEU A 8 -17.62 -43.68 8.34
C LEU A 8 -18.06 -42.19 8.24
N PHE A 9 -18.23 -41.52 9.37
CA PHE A 9 -18.40 -40.08 9.40
C PHE A 9 -17.04 -39.39 9.14
N MET A 10 -16.84 -38.90 7.93
CA MET A 10 -15.73 -38.02 7.58
C MET A 10 -16.02 -36.64 8.17
N PHE A 11 -15.45 -36.33 9.33
CA PHE A 11 -15.41 -34.96 9.83
C PHE A 11 -14.48 -34.15 8.91
N LEU A 12 -15.05 -33.35 8.02
CA LEU A 12 -14.34 -32.27 7.35
C LEU A 12 -13.99 -31.22 8.42
N ILE A 13 -12.78 -31.30 8.96
CA ILE A 13 -12.18 -30.22 9.73
C ILE A 13 -12.00 -29.07 8.73
N LYS A 14 -12.89 -28.09 8.76
CA LYS A 14 -12.62 -26.79 8.14
C LYS A 14 -11.47 -26.18 8.94
N ILE A 15 -10.25 -26.26 8.38
CA ILE A 15 -9.16 -25.42 8.85
C ILE A 15 -9.60 -23.99 8.54
N PRO A 16 -9.77 -23.11 9.53
CA PRO A 16 -10.05 -21.72 9.25
C PRO A 16 -8.90 -21.21 8.39
N ALA A 17 -9.22 -20.63 7.22
CA ALA A 17 -8.26 -19.82 6.51
C ALA A 17 -7.92 -18.68 7.48
N TYR A 18 -6.71 -18.66 8.01
CA TYR A 18 -6.24 -17.53 8.81
C TYR A 18 -6.30 -16.30 7.90
N ALA A 19 -7.14 -15.34 8.25
CA ALA A 19 -7.08 -14.02 7.64
C ALA A 19 -5.69 -13.44 7.93
N GLN A 20 -5.08 -12.78 6.93
CA GLN A 20 -3.81 -12.11 7.15
C GLN A 20 -3.98 -11.02 8.23
N GLU A 21 -2.97 -10.90 9.08
CA GLU A 21 -2.92 -9.80 10.05
C GLU A 21 -2.78 -8.46 9.28
N PRO A 22 -3.33 -7.35 9.79
CA PRO A 22 -3.35 -6.09 9.05
C PRO A 22 -1.96 -5.59 8.67
N CYS A 23 -1.03 -5.53 9.62
CA CYS A 23 0.32 -4.99 9.41
C CYS A 23 1.33 -5.72 10.27
N GLY A 24 2.54 -5.91 9.73
CA GLY A 24 3.68 -6.52 10.43
C GLY A 24 4.77 -5.51 10.80
N THR A 25 4.57 -4.22 10.59
CA THR A 25 5.57 -3.19 10.93
C THR A 25 5.71 -3.03 12.44
N GLU A 26 6.93 -3.15 12.93
CA GLU A 26 7.25 -2.92 14.34
C GLU A 26 7.62 -1.45 14.60
N PHE A 27 7.12 -0.90 15.71
CA PHE A 27 7.54 0.40 16.20
C PHE A 27 8.89 0.28 16.92
N GLY A 28 9.98 0.28 16.15
CA GLY A 28 11.34 0.12 16.61
C GLY A 28 12.01 1.42 17.09
N ASP A 29 13.25 1.29 17.57
CA ASP A 29 14.02 2.41 18.09
C ASP A 29 14.31 3.47 17.00
N GLU A 30 14.50 3.07 15.75
CA GLU A 30 14.74 3.98 14.62
C GLU A 30 13.53 4.87 14.34
N MET A 31 12.32 4.32 14.26
CA MET A 31 11.10 5.10 14.06
C MET A 31 10.89 6.07 15.22
N LYS A 32 11.09 5.58 16.44
CA LYS A 32 11.00 6.41 17.64
C LYS A 32 12.00 7.55 17.62
N ALA A 33 13.26 7.30 17.23
CA ALA A 33 14.29 8.33 17.13
C ALA A 33 13.88 9.43 16.14
N GLN A 34 13.40 9.05 14.95
CA GLN A 34 12.94 10.00 13.93
C GLN A 34 11.74 10.83 14.39
N LEU A 35 10.81 10.24 15.16
CA LEU A 35 9.71 10.99 15.75
C LEU A 35 10.18 11.98 16.82
N LEU A 36 11.14 11.60 17.66
CA LEU A 36 11.71 12.51 18.66
C LEU A 36 12.42 13.69 18.00
N GLU A 37 13.12 13.47 16.88
CA GLU A 37 13.72 14.55 16.07
C GLU A 37 12.63 15.48 15.52
N TYR A 38 11.53 14.94 14.99
CA TYR A 38 10.39 15.74 14.53
C TYR A 38 9.77 16.56 15.67
N HIS A 39 9.56 15.97 16.86
CA HIS A 39 9.01 16.69 18.01
C HIS A 39 9.93 17.84 18.47
N GLN A 40 11.24 17.60 18.50
CA GLN A 40 12.22 18.64 18.81
C GLN A 40 12.17 19.77 17.77
N TYR A 41 12.13 19.44 16.48
CA TYR A 41 11.99 20.41 15.40
C TYR A 41 10.69 21.22 15.53
N LYS A 42 9.56 20.56 15.80
CA LYS A 42 8.26 21.19 16.01
C LYS A 42 8.27 22.19 17.18
N GLN A 43 8.92 21.83 18.29
CA GLN A 43 9.07 22.70 19.46
C GLN A 43 9.93 23.93 19.16
N GLU A 44 11.00 23.78 18.38
CA GLU A 44 11.95 24.85 18.08
C GLU A 44 11.41 25.80 16.98
N PHE A 45 10.75 25.28 15.96
CA PHE A 45 10.39 26.02 14.75
C PHE A 45 8.86 26.19 14.54
N GLY A 46 8.02 25.64 15.43
CA GLY A 46 6.57 25.85 15.38
C GLY A 46 5.83 24.93 14.42
N GLY A 47 6.40 23.79 14.06
CA GLY A 47 5.82 22.82 13.13
C GLY A 47 6.21 23.09 11.68
N ALA A 48 6.14 22.04 10.84
CA ALA A 48 6.42 22.17 9.41
C ALA A 48 5.42 23.15 8.78
N GLY A 49 5.95 24.20 8.16
CA GLY A 49 5.15 25.26 7.56
C GLY A 49 4.11 24.70 6.59
N THR A 50 2.97 25.33 6.56
CA THR A 50 1.78 24.95 5.74
C THR A 50 1.93 25.24 4.25
N GLU A 51 3.12 25.57 3.76
CA GLU A 51 3.33 25.69 2.32
C GLU A 51 3.23 24.32 1.67
N ARG A 52 2.11 24.07 1.01
CA ARG A 52 1.86 22.85 0.21
C ARG A 52 2.68 22.89 -1.08
N VAL A 53 3.97 22.65 -0.94
CA VAL A 53 4.83 22.39 -2.11
C VAL A 53 4.62 20.92 -2.50
N THR A 54 4.25 20.67 -3.75
CA THR A 54 4.18 19.30 -4.25
C THR A 54 5.57 18.68 -4.24
N ARG A 55 5.72 17.55 -3.58
CA ARG A 55 6.95 16.76 -3.49
C ARG A 55 6.75 15.45 -4.25
N PHE A 56 7.58 15.25 -5.26
CA PHE A 56 7.50 14.04 -6.09
C PHE A 56 8.32 12.93 -5.45
N VAL A 57 7.66 11.81 -5.17
CA VAL A 57 8.25 10.64 -4.51
C VAL A 57 8.30 9.47 -5.49
N PRO A 58 9.52 9.01 -5.87
CA PRO A 58 9.67 7.89 -6.80
C PRO A 58 9.34 6.56 -6.13
N LEU A 59 8.45 5.76 -6.75
CA LEU A 59 8.15 4.39 -6.35
C LEU A 59 8.72 3.40 -7.36
N LYS A 60 9.54 2.48 -6.89
CA LYS A 60 9.96 1.30 -7.65
C LYS A 60 9.09 0.11 -7.25
N PHE A 61 8.29 -0.38 -8.18
CA PHE A 61 7.47 -1.56 -7.96
C PHE A 61 8.18 -2.83 -8.38
N HIS A 62 8.22 -3.80 -7.48
CA HIS A 62 8.69 -5.16 -7.67
C HIS A 62 7.48 -6.09 -7.60
N ILE A 63 7.17 -6.77 -8.70
CA ILE A 63 5.99 -7.62 -8.82
C ILE A 63 6.45 -9.07 -8.73
N VAL A 64 6.12 -9.72 -7.63
CA VAL A 64 6.56 -11.08 -7.37
C VAL A 64 5.53 -12.08 -7.86
N GLY A 65 6.01 -13.03 -8.66
CA GLY A 65 5.27 -14.18 -9.17
C GLY A 65 5.87 -15.50 -8.72
N ARG A 66 5.18 -16.59 -9.07
CA ARG A 66 5.70 -17.95 -8.87
C ARG A 66 6.86 -18.24 -9.81
N SER A 67 7.71 -19.18 -9.46
CA SER A 67 8.86 -19.62 -10.27
C SER A 67 8.50 -20.03 -11.71
N ASN A 68 7.24 -20.33 -11.98
CA ASN A 68 6.74 -20.64 -13.33
C ASN A 68 6.24 -19.42 -14.12
N GLY A 69 6.44 -18.20 -13.61
CA GLY A 69 6.01 -16.94 -14.25
C GLY A 69 4.53 -16.62 -14.10
N THR A 70 3.83 -17.26 -13.16
CA THR A 70 2.40 -16.98 -12.93
C THR A 70 2.15 -16.29 -11.60
N GLY A 71 0.95 -15.78 -11.40
CA GLY A 71 0.50 -15.24 -10.11
C GLY A 71 0.92 -13.79 -9.82
N HIS A 72 1.53 -13.10 -10.76
CA HIS A 72 1.85 -11.67 -10.64
C HIS A 72 0.62 -10.81 -10.32
N TYR A 73 0.87 -9.69 -9.65
CA TYR A 73 -0.16 -8.66 -9.48
C TYR A 73 -0.44 -7.99 -10.82
N ARG A 74 -1.72 -7.73 -11.12
CA ARG A 74 -2.15 -7.22 -12.42
C ARG A 74 -1.78 -5.75 -12.59
N LYS A 75 -1.25 -5.40 -13.76
CA LYS A 75 -0.87 -4.02 -14.10
C LYS A 75 -2.05 -3.05 -14.00
N ALA A 76 -3.24 -3.45 -14.46
CA ALA A 76 -4.44 -2.63 -14.34
C ALA A 76 -4.73 -2.23 -12.89
N ASN A 77 -4.61 -3.17 -11.95
CA ASN A 77 -4.80 -2.89 -10.53
C ASN A 77 -3.67 -2.00 -9.97
N LEU A 78 -2.44 -2.15 -10.48
CA LEU A 78 -1.31 -1.31 -10.07
C LEU A 78 -1.53 0.16 -10.43
N TRP A 79 -2.05 0.45 -11.63
CA TRP A 79 -2.34 1.82 -12.04
C TRP A 79 -3.47 2.44 -11.22
N LEU A 80 -4.51 1.68 -10.93
CA LEU A 80 -5.58 2.11 -10.03
C LEU A 80 -5.05 2.38 -8.62
N LEU A 81 -4.22 1.46 -8.10
CA LEU A 81 -3.58 1.60 -6.79
C LEU A 81 -2.73 2.88 -6.70
N LEU A 82 -1.92 3.17 -7.72
CA LEU A 82 -1.10 4.40 -7.77
C LEU A 82 -1.97 5.67 -7.85
N CYS A 83 -3.05 5.64 -8.61
CA CYS A 83 -3.99 6.75 -8.72
C CYS A 83 -4.71 7.00 -7.38
N GLU A 84 -5.22 5.95 -6.73
CA GLU A 84 -5.86 6.03 -5.42
C GLU A 84 -4.88 6.47 -4.33
N LEU A 85 -3.62 5.98 -4.38
CA LEU A 85 -2.57 6.41 -3.47
C LEU A 85 -2.36 7.92 -3.52
N ASN A 86 -2.23 8.49 -4.73
CA ASN A 86 -2.10 9.94 -4.90
C ASN A 86 -3.30 10.72 -4.39
N THR A 87 -4.50 10.14 -4.48
CA THR A 87 -5.71 10.73 -3.90
C THR A 87 -5.65 10.73 -2.37
N LYS A 88 -5.25 9.60 -1.76
CA LYS A 88 -5.11 9.45 -0.30
C LYS A 88 -4.04 10.38 0.30
N PHE A 89 -2.95 10.63 -0.45
CA PHE A 89 -1.87 11.52 -0.02
C PHE A 89 -2.03 12.99 -0.49
N ALA A 90 -3.10 13.36 -1.15
CA ALA A 90 -3.28 14.72 -1.69
C ALA A 90 -3.15 15.82 -0.62
N SER A 91 -3.58 15.56 0.63
CA SER A 91 -3.47 16.50 1.74
C SER A 91 -2.04 16.68 2.26
N THR A 92 -1.15 15.71 2.05
CA THR A 92 0.24 15.76 2.49
C THR A 92 1.14 16.61 1.59
N GLY A 93 0.74 16.83 0.34
CA GLY A 93 1.56 17.40 -0.72
C GLY A 93 2.49 16.38 -1.40
N PHE A 94 2.41 15.09 -1.07
CA PHE A 94 3.19 14.06 -1.75
C PHE A 94 2.49 13.62 -3.03
N TYR A 95 3.28 13.44 -4.08
CA TYR A 95 2.85 12.89 -5.36
C TYR A 95 3.76 11.73 -5.74
N PHE A 96 3.21 10.54 -5.75
CA PHE A 96 3.91 9.31 -6.08
C PHE A 96 3.88 9.04 -7.56
N TYR A 97 5.00 8.61 -8.11
CA TYR A 97 5.11 8.24 -9.52
C TYR A 97 5.95 6.98 -9.71
N LEU A 98 5.69 6.25 -10.80
CA LEU A 98 6.48 5.07 -11.14
C LEU A 98 7.90 5.49 -11.55
N TYR A 99 8.90 4.92 -10.87
CA TYR A 99 10.31 5.08 -11.23
C TYR A 99 10.77 3.96 -12.16
N GLY A 100 11.12 4.32 -13.39
CA GLY A 100 11.57 3.37 -14.41
C GLY A 100 10.51 2.30 -14.75
N SER A 101 10.95 1.10 -15.10
CA SER A 101 10.07 -0.03 -15.42
C SER A 101 9.68 -0.83 -14.17
N LEU A 102 8.60 -1.62 -14.28
CA LEU A 102 8.26 -2.64 -13.28
C LEU A 102 9.36 -3.71 -13.25
N ASN A 103 9.72 -4.17 -12.05
CA ASN A 103 10.62 -5.29 -11.86
C ASN A 103 9.81 -6.55 -11.55
N TYR A 104 9.94 -7.59 -12.37
CA TYR A 104 9.28 -8.88 -12.17
C TYR A 104 10.25 -9.86 -11.56
N ILE A 105 9.83 -10.53 -10.48
CA ILE A 105 10.63 -11.51 -9.75
C ILE A 105 9.84 -12.83 -9.71
N ASP A 106 10.36 -13.87 -10.36
CA ASP A 106 9.75 -15.20 -10.42
C ASP A 106 10.42 -16.14 -9.42
N ASN A 107 9.84 -16.22 -8.20
CA ASN A 107 10.39 -17.01 -7.11
C ASN A 107 9.29 -17.43 -6.13
N ASP A 108 9.09 -18.72 -5.91
CA ASP A 108 8.06 -19.26 -5.01
C ASP A 108 8.33 -18.91 -3.54
N ASP A 109 9.60 -18.84 -3.10
CA ASP A 109 9.98 -18.53 -1.72
C ASP A 109 9.73 -17.03 -1.40
N TYR A 110 9.81 -16.16 -2.42
CA TYR A 110 9.49 -14.75 -2.29
C TYR A 110 8.00 -14.47 -2.51
N PHE A 111 7.32 -15.34 -3.28
CA PHE A 111 5.88 -15.21 -3.54
C PHE A 111 5.04 -15.43 -2.27
N ASP A 112 5.36 -16.46 -1.49
CA ASP A 112 4.77 -16.80 -0.19
C ASP A 112 5.90 -16.81 0.87
N MET A 113 6.38 -15.63 1.23
CA MET A 113 7.62 -15.45 2.01
C MET A 113 7.40 -15.46 3.51
N ASP A 114 8.48 -15.76 4.25
CA ASP A 114 8.65 -15.34 5.64
C ASP A 114 9.49 -14.05 5.72
N ILE A 115 9.70 -13.51 6.93
CA ILE A 115 10.47 -12.26 7.12
C ILE A 115 11.89 -12.40 6.57
N SER A 116 12.56 -13.52 6.79
CA SER A 116 13.96 -13.72 6.36
C SER A 116 14.11 -13.75 4.85
N SER A 117 13.23 -14.49 4.15
CA SER A 117 13.22 -14.53 2.68
C SER A 117 12.77 -13.21 2.08
N GLY A 118 11.88 -12.48 2.77
CA GLY A 118 11.49 -11.12 2.42
C GLY A 118 12.65 -10.13 2.48
N ASP A 119 13.41 -10.13 3.58
CA ASP A 119 14.60 -9.30 3.73
C ASP A 119 15.66 -9.64 2.66
N GLU A 120 15.91 -10.93 2.41
CA GLU A 120 16.83 -11.36 1.36
C GLU A 120 16.41 -10.83 0.00
N MET A 121 15.13 -10.97 -0.38
CA MET A 121 14.56 -10.44 -1.61
C MET A 121 14.80 -8.94 -1.74
N MET A 122 14.52 -8.18 -0.69
CA MET A 122 14.66 -6.73 -0.66
C MET A 122 16.12 -6.32 -0.82
N TYR A 123 17.06 -6.91 -0.07
CA TYR A 123 18.49 -6.62 -0.21
C TYR A 123 19.05 -6.93 -1.59
N GLN A 124 18.50 -7.94 -2.29
CA GLN A 124 18.96 -8.32 -3.63
C GLN A 124 18.40 -7.43 -4.75
N ASN A 125 17.24 -6.80 -4.54
CA ASN A 125 16.48 -6.16 -5.62
C ASN A 125 16.21 -4.67 -5.41
N ASN A 126 16.51 -4.11 -4.24
CA ASN A 126 16.30 -2.68 -3.98
C ASN A 126 17.06 -1.82 -4.98
N VAL A 127 16.43 -0.72 -5.33
CA VAL A 127 17.03 0.38 -6.10
C VAL A 127 17.28 1.55 -5.17
N ASP A 128 18.50 2.06 -5.16
CA ASP A 128 18.91 3.15 -4.27
C ASP A 128 18.19 4.46 -4.61
N GLY A 129 17.91 5.26 -3.61
CA GLY A 129 17.33 6.59 -3.75
C GLY A 129 15.87 6.63 -4.17
N VAL A 130 15.15 5.51 -4.10
CA VAL A 130 13.72 5.42 -4.39
C VAL A 130 13.01 4.59 -3.33
N THR A 131 11.71 4.78 -3.18
CA THR A 131 10.89 3.93 -2.32
C THR A 131 10.63 2.59 -3.00
N ASN A 132 11.15 1.50 -2.45
CA ASN A 132 10.96 0.16 -3.00
C ASN A 132 9.69 -0.49 -2.43
N VAL A 133 8.79 -0.89 -3.31
CA VAL A 133 7.48 -1.49 -2.99
C VAL A 133 7.39 -2.88 -3.61
N TYR A 134 7.28 -3.92 -2.79
CA TYR A 134 7.15 -5.29 -3.23
C TYR A 134 5.70 -5.75 -3.13
N ILE A 135 5.12 -6.22 -4.24
CA ILE A 135 3.79 -6.81 -4.24
C ILE A 135 3.92 -8.32 -4.36
N VAL A 136 3.59 -9.03 -3.28
CA VAL A 136 3.74 -10.48 -3.13
C VAL A 136 2.38 -11.15 -2.91
N ASN A 137 2.32 -12.47 -2.84
CA ASN A 137 1.10 -13.19 -2.49
C ASN A 137 0.85 -13.19 -0.98
N ASN A 138 1.88 -13.54 -0.21
CA ASN A 138 1.80 -13.63 1.24
C ASN A 138 3.07 -13.06 1.89
N PRO A 139 3.03 -11.84 2.43
CA PRO A 139 4.16 -11.26 3.15
C PRO A 139 4.15 -11.72 4.62
N ALA A 140 4.69 -12.90 4.89
CA ALA A 140 4.86 -13.46 6.24
C ALA A 140 3.55 -13.55 7.08
N GLY A 141 2.38 -13.66 6.43
CA GLY A 141 1.08 -13.72 7.11
C GLY A 141 0.41 -12.36 7.33
N TYR A 142 1.02 -11.26 6.91
CA TYR A 142 0.50 -9.90 7.02
C TYR A 142 -0.15 -9.40 5.72
N CYS A 143 -0.95 -8.35 5.80
CA CYS A 143 -1.39 -7.60 4.61
C CYS A 143 -0.27 -6.73 4.04
N GLY A 144 0.62 -6.24 4.89
CA GLY A 144 1.84 -5.53 4.52
C GLY A 144 2.77 -5.35 5.71
N TYR A 145 3.97 -4.89 5.43
CA TYR A 145 4.88 -4.35 6.43
C TYR A 145 5.98 -3.51 5.78
N TYR A 146 6.48 -2.55 6.54
CA TYR A 146 7.71 -1.83 6.28
C TYR A 146 8.83 -2.40 7.18
N THR A 147 10.04 -2.51 6.67
CA THR A 147 11.22 -2.95 7.44
C THR A 147 12.39 -1.99 7.25
N TYR A 148 13.02 -1.60 8.36
CA TYR A 148 14.15 -0.67 8.38
C TYR A 148 15.42 -1.27 7.79
N GLY A 149 15.69 -2.55 8.00
CA GLY A 149 16.92 -3.19 7.57
C GLY A 149 17.18 -2.98 6.07
N PRO A 150 16.37 -3.53 5.18
CA PRO A 150 16.46 -3.27 3.76
C PRO A 150 15.86 -1.93 3.32
N ASP A 151 15.19 -1.19 4.19
CA ASP A 151 14.49 0.08 3.92
C ASP A 151 13.48 -0.03 2.74
N ALA A 152 12.60 -0.99 2.85
CA ALA A 152 11.60 -1.27 1.84
C ALA A 152 10.28 -1.71 2.47
N LEU A 153 9.22 -1.69 1.68
CA LEU A 153 7.91 -2.17 2.12
C LEU A 153 7.36 -3.26 1.20
N THR A 154 6.56 -4.14 1.77
CA THR A 154 5.87 -5.20 1.04
C THR A 154 4.39 -5.16 1.33
N VAL A 155 3.58 -5.54 0.34
CA VAL A 155 2.13 -5.61 0.46
C VAL A 155 1.59 -6.87 -0.23
N ALA A 156 0.60 -7.50 0.39
CA ALA A 156 -0.09 -8.64 -0.19
C ALA A 156 -1.01 -8.22 -1.33
N LYS A 157 -0.97 -8.93 -2.45
CA LYS A 157 -1.82 -8.63 -3.60
C LYS A 157 -3.32 -8.69 -3.31
N ASN A 158 -3.75 -9.53 -2.37
CA ASN A 158 -5.16 -9.65 -1.97
C ASN A 158 -5.63 -8.56 -1.00
N CYS A 159 -4.70 -7.87 -0.31
CA CYS A 159 -4.96 -6.71 0.53
C CYS A 159 -4.80 -5.37 -0.22
N ASN A 160 -4.40 -5.39 -1.51
CA ASN A 160 -4.21 -4.21 -2.35
C ASN A 160 -5.15 -4.24 -3.57
N LYS A 161 -6.43 -4.46 -3.31
CA LYS A 161 -7.49 -4.31 -4.31
C LYS A 161 -7.87 -2.84 -4.45
N PRO A 162 -8.54 -2.44 -5.55
CA PRO A 162 -9.12 -1.11 -5.66
C PRO A 162 -9.93 -0.74 -4.42
N GLY A 163 -9.70 0.45 -3.87
CA GLY A 163 -10.31 0.95 -2.63
C GLY A 163 -9.56 0.59 -1.35
N SER A 164 -8.55 -0.29 -1.38
CA SER A 164 -7.79 -0.63 -0.16
C SER A 164 -6.88 0.51 0.30
N THR A 165 -6.56 0.50 1.59
CA THR A 165 -5.71 1.51 2.24
C THR A 165 -4.35 0.95 2.65
N THR A 166 -4.11 -0.35 2.47
CA THR A 166 -2.89 -1.03 2.93
C THR A 166 -1.61 -0.35 2.44
N LEU A 167 -1.48 -0.01 1.15
CA LEU A 167 -0.27 0.65 0.66
C LEU A 167 -0.09 2.05 1.27
N ALA A 168 -1.17 2.80 1.50
CA ALA A 168 -1.10 4.09 2.17
C ALA A 168 -0.65 3.95 3.63
N HIS A 169 -1.13 2.93 4.32
CA HIS A 169 -0.74 2.56 5.68
C HIS A 169 0.76 2.24 5.77
N GLU A 170 1.27 1.35 4.93
CA GLU A 170 2.68 0.96 4.94
C GLU A 170 3.61 2.12 4.53
N LEU A 171 3.18 2.99 3.63
CA LEU A 171 3.91 4.23 3.33
C LEU A 171 3.89 5.21 4.51
N GLY A 172 2.85 5.23 5.32
CA GLY A 172 2.86 5.96 6.59
C GLY A 172 4.00 5.50 7.48
N HIS A 173 4.19 4.19 7.66
CA HIS A 173 5.32 3.61 8.39
C HIS A 173 6.67 3.93 7.74
N TYR A 174 6.75 3.84 6.42
CA TYR A 174 7.96 4.22 5.68
C TYR A 174 8.38 5.67 5.97
N PHE A 175 7.40 6.57 6.19
CA PHE A 175 7.64 7.95 6.60
C PHE A 175 7.56 8.15 8.12
N SER A 176 7.82 7.10 8.91
CA SER A 176 7.99 7.11 10.38
C SER A 176 6.72 7.31 11.19
N LEU A 177 5.54 7.01 10.66
CA LEU A 177 4.33 7.03 11.46
C LEU A 177 4.13 5.70 12.20
N PRO A 178 3.91 5.71 13.53
CA PRO A 178 3.45 4.55 14.28
C PRO A 178 1.92 4.39 14.19
N HIS A 179 1.40 3.30 14.76
CA HIS A 179 -0.02 3.13 14.95
C HIS A 179 -0.53 3.92 16.16
N PRO A 180 -1.77 4.46 16.15
CA PRO A 180 -2.34 5.16 17.30
C PRO A 180 -2.41 4.30 18.58
N PHE A 181 -2.52 2.98 18.43
CA PHE A 181 -2.59 2.02 19.56
C PHE A 181 -1.21 1.55 20.06
N ASN A 182 -0.10 2.09 19.57
CA ASN A 182 1.23 1.70 20.01
C ASN A 182 1.42 1.97 21.51
N VAL A 183 2.30 1.18 22.13
CA VAL A 183 2.63 1.30 23.56
C VAL A 183 4.09 1.74 23.67
N VAL A 184 4.31 2.97 24.07
CA VAL A 184 5.65 3.55 24.23
C VAL A 184 6.08 3.47 25.69
N GLY A 185 7.22 2.83 25.95
CA GLY A 185 7.75 2.70 27.31
C GLY A 185 6.81 1.97 28.29
N GLY A 186 5.93 1.11 27.79
CA GLY A 186 4.93 0.40 28.59
C GLY A 186 3.67 1.22 28.92
N GLN A 187 3.54 2.42 28.34
CA GLN A 187 2.40 3.30 28.57
C GLN A 187 1.49 3.39 27.35
N LYS A 188 0.20 3.26 27.58
CA LYS A 188 -0.85 3.57 26.59
C LYS A 188 -1.20 5.04 26.68
N GLU A 189 -1.67 5.59 25.58
CA GLU A 189 -2.22 6.93 25.57
C GLU A 189 -3.54 6.98 26.37
N TYR A 190 -3.70 8.10 27.10
CA TYR A 190 -4.95 8.37 27.83
C TYR A 190 -5.92 9.14 26.93
N VAL A 191 -7.22 8.80 27.08
CA VAL A 191 -8.30 9.43 26.31
C VAL A 191 -8.33 10.95 26.46
N ASN A 192 -7.97 11.44 27.65
CA ASN A 192 -7.89 12.89 27.92
C ASN A 192 -6.64 13.58 27.32
N GLY A 193 -5.80 12.84 26.57
CA GLY A 193 -4.62 13.37 25.89
C GLY A 193 -3.47 13.83 26.80
N SER A 194 -3.54 13.60 28.12
CA SER A 194 -2.55 14.17 29.06
C SER A 194 -1.13 13.58 28.94
N ASN A 195 -0.97 12.53 28.14
CA ASN A 195 0.30 11.87 27.88
C ASN A 195 0.56 11.64 26.36
N CYS A 196 -0.18 12.29 25.49
CA CYS A 196 -0.09 12.09 24.04
C CYS A 196 1.31 12.34 23.45
N ASP A 197 2.11 13.26 24.03
CA ASP A 197 3.47 13.58 23.55
C ASP A 197 4.47 12.41 23.69
N PHE A 198 4.16 11.39 24.49
CA PHE A 198 5.10 10.29 24.77
C PHE A 198 4.45 8.90 24.89
N ALA A 199 3.18 8.79 24.56
CA ALA A 199 2.43 7.53 24.53
C ALA A 199 1.67 7.41 23.20
N GLY A 200 1.05 6.27 22.93
CA GLY A 200 0.33 6.04 21.69
C GLY A 200 1.26 6.16 20.47
N ASP A 201 0.86 6.94 19.50
CA ASP A 201 1.66 7.29 18.33
C ASP A 201 2.50 8.57 18.53
N MET A 202 2.47 9.15 19.72
CA MET A 202 3.15 10.39 20.09
C MET A 202 2.60 11.64 19.36
N PHE A 203 1.37 11.60 18.85
CA PHE A 203 0.67 12.74 18.25
C PHE A 203 -0.53 13.14 19.10
N CYS A 204 -0.70 14.43 19.35
CA CYS A 204 -1.78 14.93 20.21
C CYS A 204 -3.06 15.29 19.44
N ASP A 205 -3.04 15.20 18.13
CA ASP A 205 -4.21 15.43 17.27
C ASP A 205 -4.85 14.11 16.76
N THR A 206 -4.31 12.96 17.16
CA THR A 206 -4.93 11.65 17.04
C THR A 206 -5.66 11.31 18.34
N ARG A 207 -6.68 10.45 18.27
CA ARG A 207 -7.36 9.97 19.46
C ARG A 207 -6.66 8.72 19.99
N ALA A 208 -6.64 8.57 21.32
CA ALA A 208 -6.14 7.37 21.96
C ALA A 208 -6.84 6.12 21.41
N ASP A 209 -6.05 5.12 21.02
CA ASP A 209 -6.51 3.85 20.46
C ASP A 209 -5.90 2.67 21.23
N PHE A 210 -6.53 1.50 21.13
CA PHE A 210 -6.07 0.25 21.77
C PHE A 210 -6.33 -0.97 20.87
N LEU A 211 -6.93 -0.77 19.67
CA LEU A 211 -7.44 -1.81 18.80
C LEU A 211 -6.35 -2.33 17.87
N ILE A 212 -5.70 -3.39 18.27
CA ILE A 212 -4.60 -4.07 17.55
C ILE A 212 -5.09 -5.08 16.50
N TYR A 213 -6.37 -5.10 16.16
CA TYR A 213 -7.00 -5.97 15.15
C TYR A 213 -8.01 -5.18 14.32
N ARG A 214 -8.39 -5.71 13.17
CA ARG A 214 -9.37 -5.06 12.27
C ARG A 214 -10.72 -4.88 12.95
N TRP A 215 -11.30 -3.70 12.78
CA TRP A 215 -12.57 -3.33 13.37
C TRP A 215 -13.43 -2.47 12.43
N SER A 216 -14.74 -2.53 12.61
CA SER A 216 -15.72 -1.81 11.79
C SER A 216 -16.08 -0.46 12.40
N CYS A 217 -16.30 0.55 11.52
CA CYS A 217 -16.83 1.84 11.94
C CYS A 217 -18.37 1.88 11.94
N PRO A 218 -18.97 2.73 12.78
CA PRO A 218 -18.32 3.45 13.88
C PRO A 218 -17.91 2.49 15.01
N TYR A 219 -16.91 2.89 15.82
CA TYR A 219 -16.58 2.14 17.03
C TYR A 219 -17.79 2.14 17.99
N THR A 220 -18.12 0.97 18.54
CA THR A 220 -19.29 0.79 19.42
C THR A 220 -18.94 0.09 20.75
N GLY A 221 -17.64 -0.01 21.05
CA GLY A 221 -17.17 -0.61 22.31
C GLY A 221 -17.35 0.33 23.50
N ASN A 222 -17.07 -0.21 24.68
CA ASN A 222 -17.16 0.51 25.96
C ASN A 222 -15.90 0.30 26.82
N GLN A 223 -14.78 0.02 26.18
CA GLN A 223 -13.50 -0.12 26.87
C GLN A 223 -13.04 1.24 27.37
N THR A 224 -12.36 1.23 28.52
CA THR A 224 -11.86 2.45 29.15
C THR A 224 -10.34 2.43 29.26
N ASP A 225 -9.76 3.61 29.31
CA ASP A 225 -8.35 3.81 29.63
C ASP A 225 -8.09 3.56 31.13
N PRO A 226 -6.84 3.61 31.62
CA PRO A 226 -6.53 3.45 33.03
C PRO A 226 -7.17 4.48 33.97
N ASN A 227 -7.64 5.62 33.45
CA ASN A 227 -8.34 6.65 34.23
C ASN A 227 -9.84 6.41 34.30
N GLY A 228 -10.37 5.47 33.50
CA GLY A 228 -11.79 5.14 33.40
C GLY A 228 -12.55 5.92 32.32
N ASP A 229 -11.84 6.68 31.47
CA ASP A 229 -12.42 7.38 30.33
C ASP A 229 -12.64 6.40 29.16
N GLU A 230 -13.83 6.46 28.51
CA GLU A 230 -14.19 5.57 27.42
C GLU A 230 -13.38 5.89 26.17
N TYR A 231 -12.79 4.86 25.52
CA TYR A 231 -12.12 5.02 24.23
C TYR A 231 -13.12 5.34 23.12
N ASP A 232 -12.73 6.24 22.24
CA ASP A 232 -13.44 6.59 21.01
C ASP A 232 -12.38 6.73 19.87
N PRO A 233 -11.76 5.63 19.40
CA PRO A 233 -10.72 5.66 18.38
C PRO A 233 -11.19 6.33 17.10
N ASP A 234 -10.28 7.04 16.39
CA ASP A 234 -10.59 7.66 15.10
C ASP A 234 -10.49 6.61 13.98
N GLU A 235 -11.65 6.14 13.52
CA GLU A 235 -11.77 5.18 12.43
C GLU A 235 -11.28 5.68 11.08
N THR A 236 -11.12 7.00 10.93
CA THR A 236 -10.78 7.60 9.63
C THR A 236 -9.28 7.64 9.34
N LEU A 237 -8.43 7.37 10.34
CA LEU A 237 -6.98 7.41 10.19
C LEU A 237 -6.45 6.21 9.38
N PHE A 238 -5.62 6.49 8.34
CA PHE A 238 -4.92 5.42 7.60
C PHE A 238 -4.02 4.57 8.49
N MET A 239 -3.50 5.12 9.60
CA MET A 239 -2.64 4.40 10.54
C MET A 239 -3.39 3.57 11.57
N SER A 240 -4.74 3.62 11.61
CA SER A 240 -5.59 2.75 12.42
C SER A 240 -5.80 1.37 11.76
N TYR A 241 -6.43 0.44 12.51
CA TYR A 241 -6.85 -0.86 11.98
C TYR A 241 -8.37 -0.94 11.70
N SER A 242 -9.05 0.19 11.61
CA SER A 242 -10.42 0.22 11.07
C SER A 242 -10.48 -0.37 9.66
N PHE A 243 -11.66 -0.80 9.19
CA PHE A 243 -11.77 -1.29 7.81
C PHE A 243 -11.50 -0.20 6.79
N ASP A 244 -11.01 -0.58 5.61
CA ASP A 244 -10.55 0.32 4.55
C ASP A 244 -11.59 1.37 4.15
N GLU A 245 -12.88 0.99 4.15
CA GLU A 245 -13.99 1.91 3.85
C GLU A 245 -14.22 3.02 4.88
N CYS A 246 -13.60 2.89 6.06
CA CYS A 246 -13.67 3.90 7.13
C CYS A 246 -12.53 4.92 7.02
N GLN A 247 -11.39 4.52 6.44
CA GLN A 247 -10.14 5.27 6.45
C GLN A 247 -10.09 6.26 5.29
N ASP A 248 -9.75 7.52 5.58
CA ASP A 248 -9.70 8.56 4.56
C ASP A 248 -8.62 9.63 4.76
N LYS A 249 -7.86 9.59 5.87
CA LYS A 249 -6.92 10.68 6.19
C LYS A 249 -5.69 10.27 7.00
N PHE A 250 -4.70 11.13 6.95
CA PHE A 250 -3.68 11.33 7.99
C PHE A 250 -4.03 12.56 8.83
N SER A 251 -3.66 12.58 10.11
CA SER A 251 -3.80 13.78 10.96
C SER A 251 -2.82 14.88 10.53
N ASN A 252 -3.01 16.10 11.03
CA ASN A 252 -2.09 17.20 10.72
C ASN A 252 -0.68 16.94 11.28
N GLU A 253 -0.56 16.36 12.48
CA GLU A 253 0.73 16.03 13.07
C GLU A 253 1.39 14.87 12.33
N GLN A 254 0.63 13.86 11.93
CA GLN A 254 1.11 12.79 11.06
C GLN A 254 1.66 13.33 9.73
N MET A 255 0.93 14.21 9.07
CA MET A 255 1.40 14.88 7.84
C MET A 255 2.66 15.70 8.08
N GLY A 256 2.76 16.39 9.22
CA GLY A 256 3.95 17.14 9.63
C GLY A 256 5.16 16.23 9.81
N ALA A 257 5.01 15.10 10.49
CA ALA A 257 6.07 14.11 10.71
C ALA A 257 6.55 13.49 9.39
N MET A 258 5.63 13.10 8.50
CA MET A 258 5.98 12.59 7.18
C MET A 258 6.77 13.61 6.35
N ASN A 259 6.34 14.89 6.35
CA ASN A 259 7.05 15.96 5.65
C ASN A 259 8.44 16.23 6.23
N TYR A 260 8.58 16.16 7.56
CA TYR A 260 9.87 16.25 8.22
C TYR A 260 10.78 15.09 7.78
N ASN A 261 10.27 13.85 7.85
CA ASN A 261 10.99 12.66 7.46
C ASN A 261 11.48 12.72 6.01
N LEU A 262 10.61 13.06 5.07
CA LEU A 262 10.98 13.22 3.66
C LEU A 262 12.04 14.32 3.46
N THR A 263 11.97 15.41 4.24
CA THR A 263 12.85 16.56 4.05
C THR A 263 14.24 16.37 4.66
N PHE A 264 14.35 15.64 5.77
CA PHE A 264 15.58 15.58 6.55
C PHE A 264 16.19 14.17 6.65
N ASN A 265 15.37 13.12 6.63
CA ASN A 265 15.85 11.74 6.75
C ASN A 265 15.90 11.01 5.40
N ARG A 266 14.98 11.34 4.45
CA ARG A 266 14.85 10.67 3.15
C ARG A 266 15.15 11.60 1.98
N THR A 267 16.19 12.41 2.12
CA THR A 267 16.56 13.44 1.13
C THR A 267 16.87 12.88 -0.25
N ASP A 268 17.33 11.63 -0.32
CA ASP A 268 17.66 10.97 -1.59
C ASP A 268 16.44 10.81 -2.51
N LEU A 269 15.25 10.66 -1.95
CA LEU A 269 14.00 10.61 -2.72
C LEU A 269 13.72 11.91 -3.50
N LEU A 270 14.27 13.04 -3.02
CA LEU A 270 14.08 14.36 -3.62
C LEU A 270 15.13 14.68 -4.69
N ASN A 271 16.13 13.82 -4.91
CA ASN A 271 17.20 14.03 -5.89
C ASN A 271 16.79 13.69 -7.33
N HIS A 272 15.57 13.19 -7.54
CA HIS A 272 15.05 12.85 -8.85
C HIS A 272 14.36 14.06 -9.50
N PRO A 273 14.46 14.22 -10.84
CA PRO A 273 13.70 15.25 -11.53
C PRO A 273 12.20 15.00 -11.39
N ALA A 274 11.44 16.09 -11.23
CA ALA A 274 9.99 15.99 -11.20
C ALA A 274 9.49 15.32 -12.50
N PRO A 275 8.57 14.35 -12.41
CA PRO A 275 7.97 13.76 -13.60
C PRO A 275 7.13 14.81 -14.34
N ASP A 276 7.00 14.63 -15.66
CA ASP A 276 6.00 15.38 -16.42
C ASP A 276 4.61 14.84 -16.04
N VAL A 277 3.87 15.61 -15.28
CA VAL A 277 2.55 15.26 -14.77
C VAL A 277 1.45 16.09 -15.43
N ALA A 278 1.61 16.45 -16.69
CA ALA A 278 0.54 17.11 -17.43
C ALA A 278 -0.74 16.27 -17.36
N PRO A 279 -1.89 16.86 -16.99
CA PRO A 279 -3.11 16.10 -16.85
C PRO A 279 -3.53 15.52 -18.20
N ILE A 280 -3.79 14.22 -18.23
CA ILE A 280 -4.40 13.55 -19.38
C ILE A 280 -5.90 13.83 -19.32
N THR A 281 -6.40 14.62 -20.24
CA THR A 281 -7.82 15.04 -20.31
C THR A 281 -8.61 14.33 -21.40
N GLU A 282 -7.93 13.60 -22.28
CA GLU A 282 -8.53 12.92 -23.42
C GLU A 282 -8.53 11.40 -23.20
N ALA A 283 -9.62 10.75 -23.59
CA ALA A 283 -9.68 9.30 -23.60
C ALA A 283 -8.97 8.76 -24.84
N VAL A 284 -8.29 7.62 -24.66
CA VAL A 284 -7.66 6.89 -25.78
C VAL A 284 -8.73 6.49 -26.81
N GLN A 285 -8.47 6.75 -28.08
CA GLN A 285 -9.32 6.35 -29.20
C GLN A 285 -8.65 5.20 -29.95
N LEU A 286 -9.24 3.99 -29.84
CA LEU A 286 -8.77 2.81 -30.57
C LEU A 286 -9.10 2.99 -32.07
N THR A 287 -8.11 2.83 -32.94
CA THR A 287 -8.26 2.95 -34.41
C THR A 287 -8.18 1.60 -35.11
N SER A 288 -7.59 0.59 -34.47
CA SER A 288 -7.56 -0.80 -34.95
C SER A 288 -7.47 -1.77 -33.76
N PRO A 289 -8.28 -2.85 -33.73
CA PRO A 289 -9.54 -2.95 -34.45
C PRO A 289 -10.53 -1.90 -33.95
N VAL A 290 -11.38 -1.40 -34.82
CA VAL A 290 -12.42 -0.45 -34.41
C VAL A 290 -13.47 -1.12 -33.52
N ASP A 291 -14.15 -0.34 -32.68
CA ASP A 291 -15.19 -0.85 -31.78
C ASP A 291 -16.23 -1.67 -32.55
N VAL A 292 -16.67 -2.79 -31.95
CA VAL A 292 -17.58 -3.81 -32.54
C VAL A 292 -17.13 -4.34 -33.88
N ALA A 293 -15.83 -4.34 -34.19
CA ALA A 293 -15.30 -4.90 -35.42
C ALA A 293 -15.68 -6.39 -35.58
N ASN A 294 -16.25 -6.73 -36.73
CA ASN A 294 -16.48 -8.12 -37.13
C ASN A 294 -15.44 -8.51 -38.17
N ASN A 295 -15.06 -9.79 -38.18
CA ASN A 295 -14.08 -10.35 -39.14
C ASN A 295 -12.65 -9.82 -38.96
N VAL A 296 -12.19 -9.59 -37.72
CA VAL A 296 -10.75 -9.35 -37.43
C VAL A 296 -10.02 -10.67 -37.64
N PRO A 297 -8.89 -10.69 -38.38
CA PRO A 297 -8.06 -11.88 -38.51
C PRO A 297 -7.67 -12.42 -37.13
N HIS A 298 -7.78 -13.71 -36.90
CA HIS A 298 -7.50 -14.33 -35.60
C HIS A 298 -6.03 -14.68 -35.38
N ASP A 299 -5.24 -14.69 -36.46
CA ASP A 299 -3.84 -15.08 -36.53
C ASP A 299 -2.87 -13.88 -36.57
N PHE A 300 -3.38 -12.70 -36.80
CA PHE A 300 -2.60 -11.46 -36.79
C PHE A 300 -3.49 -10.26 -36.52
N ILE A 301 -3.43 -9.73 -35.31
CA ILE A 301 -4.21 -8.55 -34.90
C ILE A 301 -3.24 -7.43 -34.54
N GLU A 302 -3.35 -6.32 -35.24
CA GLU A 302 -2.64 -5.10 -34.91
C GLU A 302 -3.58 -4.17 -34.12
N PHE A 303 -3.17 -3.84 -32.90
CA PHE A 303 -3.84 -2.83 -32.09
C PHE A 303 -3.22 -1.47 -32.36
N ARG A 304 -4.02 -0.47 -32.68
CA ARG A 304 -3.60 0.92 -32.89
C ARG A 304 -4.55 1.87 -32.21
N TRP A 305 -4.02 2.98 -31.72
CA TRP A 305 -4.80 4.07 -31.12
C TRP A 305 -4.19 5.42 -31.43
N GLU A 306 -4.98 6.48 -31.29
CA GLU A 306 -4.52 7.84 -31.44
C GLU A 306 -3.62 8.23 -30.24
N PRO A 307 -2.51 8.98 -30.48
CA PRO A 307 -1.69 9.46 -29.39
C PRO A 307 -2.47 10.45 -28.52
N VAL A 308 -2.30 10.32 -27.20
CA VAL A 308 -2.92 11.21 -26.22
C VAL A 308 -1.84 12.17 -25.69
N ALA A 309 -2.12 13.46 -25.71
CA ALA A 309 -1.17 14.47 -25.22
C ALA A 309 -0.86 14.25 -23.74
N GLY A 310 0.43 14.23 -23.38
CA GLY A 310 0.90 13.98 -22.02
C GLY A 310 0.98 12.52 -21.63
N ALA A 311 0.49 11.57 -22.44
CA ALA A 311 0.63 10.15 -22.14
C ALA A 311 2.09 9.71 -22.33
N GLN A 312 2.70 9.15 -21.28
CA GLN A 312 4.04 8.57 -21.33
C GLN A 312 4.01 7.07 -21.61
N TYR A 313 2.90 6.42 -21.24
CA TYR A 313 2.66 5.00 -21.41
C TYR A 313 1.20 4.73 -21.73
N TYR A 314 0.94 3.64 -22.42
CA TYR A 314 -0.37 3.07 -22.67
C TYR A 314 -0.40 1.67 -22.06
N HIS A 315 -1.49 1.34 -21.39
CA HIS A 315 -1.74 -0.01 -20.90
C HIS A 315 -2.74 -0.71 -21.83
N LEU A 316 -2.27 -1.73 -22.55
CA LEU A 316 -3.12 -2.57 -23.40
C LEU A 316 -3.46 -3.85 -22.65
N GLU A 317 -4.75 -4.07 -22.42
CA GLU A 317 -5.30 -5.33 -21.92
C GLU A 317 -6.25 -5.94 -22.96
N VAL A 318 -6.04 -7.22 -23.26
CA VAL A 318 -6.93 -8.01 -24.13
C VAL A 318 -7.37 -9.26 -23.38
N THR A 319 -8.66 -9.46 -23.25
CA THR A 319 -9.24 -10.60 -22.55
C THR A 319 -10.40 -11.21 -23.33
N ARG A 320 -10.62 -12.52 -23.18
CA ARG A 320 -11.84 -13.21 -23.65
C ARG A 320 -12.97 -13.13 -22.63
N ALA A 321 -12.70 -12.67 -21.43
CA ALA A 321 -13.75 -12.47 -20.42
C ALA A 321 -14.64 -11.28 -20.79
N PRO A 322 -15.92 -11.30 -20.42
CA PRO A 322 -16.84 -10.20 -20.72
C PRO A 322 -16.52 -8.90 -19.98
N THR A 323 -15.62 -8.97 -19.00
CA THR A 323 -15.15 -7.82 -18.20
C THR A 323 -13.64 -7.84 -18.10
N PHE A 324 -12.99 -6.68 -18.26
CA PHE A 324 -11.59 -6.52 -17.97
C PHE A 324 -11.35 -6.85 -16.48
N GLY A 325 -10.16 -7.39 -16.21
CA GLY A 325 -9.86 -7.77 -14.85
C GLY A 325 -10.14 -9.22 -14.48
N ALA A 326 -10.83 -9.99 -15.33
CA ALA A 326 -11.04 -11.42 -15.15
C ALA A 326 -10.06 -12.25 -16.00
N GLU A 327 -9.55 -13.30 -15.45
CA GLU A 327 -8.75 -14.29 -16.19
C GLU A 327 -9.66 -15.13 -17.13
N PRO A 328 -9.16 -15.57 -18.30
CA PRO A 328 -7.80 -15.38 -18.79
C PRO A 328 -7.59 -14.03 -19.51
N THR A 329 -6.48 -13.35 -19.20
CA THR A 329 -6.01 -12.18 -19.95
C THR A 329 -5.00 -12.67 -21.01
N GLU A 330 -5.25 -12.34 -22.29
CA GLU A 330 -4.39 -12.77 -23.40
C GLU A 330 -3.20 -11.80 -23.60
N ILE A 331 -3.44 -10.49 -23.41
CA ILE A 331 -2.42 -9.45 -23.46
C ILE A 331 -2.61 -8.54 -22.24
N ASP A 332 -1.50 -8.25 -21.55
CA ASP A 332 -1.41 -7.30 -20.45
C ASP A 332 -0.05 -6.60 -20.56
N GLN A 333 0.02 -5.53 -21.36
CA GLN A 333 1.28 -4.86 -21.68
C GLN A 333 1.23 -3.37 -21.46
N LEU A 334 2.34 -2.85 -20.95
CA LEU A 334 2.65 -1.41 -20.94
C LEU A 334 3.52 -1.08 -22.13
N VAL A 335 3.09 -0.15 -22.95
CA VAL A 335 3.78 0.26 -24.18
C VAL A 335 3.92 1.78 -24.24
N THR A 336 4.94 2.25 -24.93
CA THR A 336 5.19 3.68 -25.19
C THR A 336 4.68 4.10 -26.58
N GLU A 337 4.61 3.14 -27.49
CA GLU A 337 4.09 3.30 -28.84
C GLU A 337 2.58 3.35 -28.86
N THR A 338 2.01 3.83 -29.97
CA THR A 338 0.56 3.86 -30.20
C THR A 338 0.06 2.65 -30.97
N TYR A 339 0.81 1.57 -30.97
CA TYR A 339 0.45 0.30 -31.60
C TYR A 339 1.11 -0.88 -30.90
N LEU A 340 0.49 -2.07 -31.06
CA LEU A 340 1.05 -3.37 -30.72
C LEU A 340 0.63 -4.39 -31.79
N THR A 341 1.57 -5.26 -32.21
CA THR A 341 1.35 -6.33 -33.22
C THR A 341 1.63 -7.70 -32.62
#